data_37c7ee6b4ca58a337c2a136e5851aa44
#
_entry.id   37c7ee6b4ca58a337c2a136e5851aa44
#
_cell.length_a   1.000
_cell.length_b   1.000
_cell.length_c   1.000
_cell.angle_alpha   90.00
_cell.angle_beta   90.00
_cell.angle_gamma   90.00
#
_symmetry.space_group_name_H-M   'P 1'
#
loop_
_entity.id
_entity.type
_entity.pdbx_description
1 polymer ?
#
loop_
_entity_poly.entity_id
_entity_poly.type
_entity_poly.pdbx_seq_one_letter_code
_entity_poly.pdbx_strand_id
1 'polypeptide(L)'
;MTTTDKTAAPYEALDAWIDAHFDEEVRFLQELVRVPTDTPPGNNAPHAERTADLLQAFGFDAEKHAVPAPTVKAAGLETITNLVVRRKYGAGRTVALNAHGDVVPPGEGWTHDPYGGEVVDGQLFGRAAAVSKCDFATFAFATRALEALGAPLKGGVDLYFTYDEEFGGELGPGWLLQQGLVKPDLLIAAGFSYQVITAHNGCLQMEVTVHGKMGHAAVPETGVDALQAATRILVALYDQNTQYKKVKSQVKGINHPYLNVGLIEGGTNTNVVPGKVVLKLDRRMIPEENPAEVEATIRKVIQDAVADCAGITVEIKRMLLANALQPLDGNRPLVDALSRHATAVFDEEIGAAGTPLYTDARLFGEAGIPAVLYGCGPRTVGESNAKRADEHIDLEDLRRATKVVARTLFDLLD
;
A
#
# COMPACT_ATOMS: atom_id res chain seq x y z
N MET A 1 -34.56 3.81 -36.22
CA MET A 1 -33.20 3.37 -36.48
C MET A 1 -32.38 3.78 -35.27
N THR A 2 -32.20 2.85 -34.35
CA THR A 2 -31.37 3.03 -33.15
C THR A 2 -29.91 3.12 -33.59
N THR A 3 -29.29 4.25 -33.35
CA THR A 3 -27.81 4.41 -33.41
C THR A 3 -27.21 3.46 -32.40
N THR A 4 -26.80 2.27 -32.85
CA THR A 4 -25.91 1.39 -32.05
C THR A 4 -24.67 2.20 -31.77
N ASP A 5 -24.42 2.44 -30.49
CA ASP A 5 -23.27 3.19 -30.01
C ASP A 5 -22.01 2.41 -30.43
N LYS A 6 -21.22 2.95 -31.35
CA LYS A 6 -20.01 2.32 -31.89
C LYS A 6 -18.94 2.10 -30.80
N THR A 7 -19.14 2.65 -29.61
CA THR A 7 -18.24 2.51 -28.44
C THR A 7 -18.59 1.30 -27.56
N ALA A 8 -19.78 0.73 -27.66
CA ALA A 8 -20.18 -0.41 -26.81
C ALA A 8 -19.51 -1.74 -27.22
N ALA A 9 -19.33 -1.98 -28.53
CA ALA A 9 -18.78 -3.25 -29.02
C ALA A 9 -17.38 -3.63 -28.49
N PRO A 10 -16.41 -2.72 -28.35
CA PRO A 10 -15.11 -3.06 -27.75
C PRO A 10 -15.21 -3.47 -26.29
N TYR A 11 -16.04 -2.79 -25.48
CA TYR A 11 -16.20 -3.12 -24.06
C TYR A 11 -16.88 -4.47 -23.86
N GLU A 12 -17.90 -4.79 -24.66
CA GLU A 12 -18.55 -6.10 -24.65
C GLU A 12 -17.58 -7.23 -25.00
N ALA A 13 -16.67 -6.99 -25.96
CA ALA A 13 -15.65 -7.96 -26.33
C ALA A 13 -14.60 -8.16 -25.22
N LEU A 14 -14.17 -7.10 -24.55
CA LEU A 14 -13.26 -7.18 -23.39
C LEU A 14 -13.91 -7.97 -22.26
N ASP A 15 -15.15 -7.65 -21.92
CA ASP A 15 -15.90 -8.33 -20.87
C ASP A 15 -16.08 -9.82 -21.16
N ALA A 16 -16.47 -10.16 -22.38
CA ALA A 16 -16.68 -11.54 -22.81
C ALA A 16 -15.36 -12.35 -22.76
N TRP A 17 -14.24 -11.72 -23.13
CA TRP A 17 -12.93 -12.36 -23.01
C TRP A 17 -12.57 -12.64 -21.56
N ILE A 18 -12.76 -11.66 -20.66
CA ILE A 18 -12.47 -11.80 -19.23
C ILE A 18 -13.35 -12.89 -18.63
N ASP A 19 -14.66 -12.89 -18.92
CA ASP A 19 -15.57 -13.93 -18.43
C ASP A 19 -15.15 -15.34 -18.88
N ALA A 20 -14.69 -15.47 -20.14
CA ALA A 20 -14.22 -16.76 -20.68
C ALA A 20 -12.90 -17.24 -20.07
N HIS A 21 -12.06 -16.35 -19.52
CA HIS A 21 -10.75 -16.67 -18.95
C HIS A 21 -10.70 -16.49 -17.42
N PHE A 22 -11.83 -16.26 -16.78
CA PHE A 22 -11.88 -15.96 -15.35
C PHE A 22 -11.36 -17.09 -14.47
N ASP A 23 -11.65 -18.36 -14.80
CA ASP A 23 -11.08 -19.50 -14.10
C ASP A 23 -9.54 -19.56 -14.20
N GLU A 24 -8.96 -19.04 -15.28
CA GLU A 24 -7.51 -18.94 -15.44
C GLU A 24 -6.94 -17.82 -14.55
N GLU A 25 -7.65 -16.70 -14.44
CA GLU A 25 -7.31 -15.59 -13.55
C GLU A 25 -7.33 -16.05 -12.08
N VAL A 26 -8.36 -16.77 -11.67
CA VAL A 26 -8.45 -17.33 -10.31
C VAL A 26 -7.28 -18.29 -10.03
N ARG A 27 -6.96 -19.20 -10.99
CA ARG A 27 -5.80 -20.08 -10.84
C ARG A 27 -4.48 -19.33 -10.75
N PHE A 28 -4.31 -18.27 -11.52
CA PHE A 28 -3.12 -17.42 -11.44
C PHE A 28 -2.99 -16.81 -10.04
N LEU A 29 -4.06 -16.26 -9.47
CA LEU A 29 -4.06 -15.72 -8.12
C LEU A 29 -3.76 -16.82 -7.07
N GLN A 30 -4.34 -18.02 -7.20
CA GLN A 30 -4.04 -19.14 -6.31
C GLN A 30 -2.55 -19.48 -6.29
N GLU A 31 -1.90 -19.52 -7.46
CA GLU A 31 -0.47 -19.80 -7.58
C GLU A 31 0.40 -18.72 -6.93
N LEU A 32 -0.03 -17.46 -6.98
CA LEU A 32 0.65 -16.36 -6.29
C LEU A 32 0.49 -16.43 -4.77
N VAL A 33 -0.72 -16.75 -4.29
CA VAL A 33 -0.99 -16.88 -2.84
C VAL A 33 -0.18 -18.02 -2.22
N ARG A 34 0.01 -19.13 -2.95
CA ARG A 34 0.76 -20.30 -2.47
C ARG A 34 2.24 -20.06 -2.22
N VAL A 35 2.80 -18.97 -2.71
CA VAL A 35 4.21 -18.62 -2.44
C VAL A 35 4.25 -17.55 -1.36
N PRO A 36 4.71 -17.87 -0.13
CA PRO A 36 4.81 -16.92 0.97
C PRO A 36 5.74 -15.74 0.65
N THR A 37 5.35 -14.56 1.13
CA THR A 37 6.12 -13.31 1.00
C THR A 37 6.11 -12.52 2.29
N ASP A 38 6.15 -13.24 3.42
CA ASP A 38 6.10 -12.64 4.75
C ASP A 38 7.22 -11.62 4.94
N THR A 39 6.86 -10.42 5.30
CA THR A 39 7.77 -9.32 5.49
C THR A 39 7.49 -8.65 6.85
N PRO A 40 8.39 -8.86 7.85
CA PRO A 40 9.63 -9.63 7.82
C PRO A 40 9.41 -11.14 7.70
N PRO A 41 10.41 -11.97 7.27
CA PRO A 41 11.81 -11.61 6.96
C PRO A 41 12.00 -10.99 5.57
N GLY A 42 11.01 -11.01 4.69
CA GLY A 42 11.09 -10.39 3.37
C GLY A 42 11.97 -11.18 2.39
N ASN A 43 11.79 -12.52 2.32
CA ASN A 43 12.38 -13.34 1.28
C ASN A 43 11.44 -13.40 0.06
N ASN A 44 11.44 -12.36 -0.76
CA ASN A 44 10.47 -12.16 -1.83
C ASN A 44 10.91 -12.70 -3.21
N ALA A 45 12.19 -13.03 -3.41
CA ALA A 45 12.69 -13.53 -4.69
C ALA A 45 11.98 -14.80 -5.19
N PRO A 46 11.63 -15.81 -4.37
CA PRO A 46 10.92 -16.99 -4.86
C PRO A 46 9.55 -16.67 -5.45
N HIS A 47 8.81 -15.70 -4.88
CA HIS A 47 7.53 -15.26 -5.41
C HIS A 47 7.71 -14.51 -6.74
N ALA A 48 8.72 -13.64 -6.83
CA ALA A 48 9.04 -12.94 -8.06
C ALA A 48 9.39 -13.91 -9.20
N GLU A 49 10.19 -14.96 -8.92
CA GLU A 49 10.48 -16.03 -9.89
C GLU A 49 9.20 -16.74 -10.34
N ARG A 50 8.36 -17.19 -9.40
CA ARG A 50 7.09 -17.84 -9.73
C ARG A 50 6.17 -16.96 -10.55
N THR A 51 6.07 -15.68 -10.18
CA THR A 51 5.28 -14.68 -10.93
C THR A 51 5.79 -14.52 -12.35
N ALA A 52 7.11 -14.40 -12.54
CA ALA A 52 7.72 -14.30 -13.86
C ALA A 52 7.45 -15.53 -14.73
N ASP A 53 7.53 -16.75 -14.15
CA ASP A 53 7.22 -18.00 -14.87
C ASP A 53 5.74 -18.05 -15.32
N LEU A 54 4.82 -17.62 -14.47
CA LEU A 54 3.40 -17.56 -14.79
C LEU A 54 3.10 -16.54 -15.89
N LEU A 55 3.74 -15.37 -15.84
CA LEU A 55 3.63 -14.32 -16.84
C LEU A 55 4.22 -14.77 -18.19
N GLN A 56 5.35 -15.50 -18.16
CA GLN A 56 5.97 -16.07 -19.36
C GLN A 56 5.02 -17.03 -20.10
N ALA A 57 4.22 -17.82 -19.35
CA ALA A 57 3.22 -18.69 -19.95
C ALA A 57 2.14 -17.93 -20.73
N PHE A 58 1.93 -16.64 -20.41
CA PHE A 58 1.05 -15.72 -21.15
C PHE A 58 1.74 -14.96 -22.28
N GLY A 59 3.04 -15.18 -22.48
CA GLY A 59 3.85 -14.44 -23.44
C GLY A 59 4.27 -13.04 -22.94
N PHE A 60 4.24 -12.82 -21.63
CA PHE A 60 4.71 -11.62 -20.98
C PHE A 60 6.14 -11.84 -20.46
N ASP A 61 7.11 -11.18 -21.09
CA ASP A 61 8.51 -11.23 -20.69
C ASP A 61 8.75 -10.27 -19.53
N ALA A 62 9.04 -10.80 -18.35
CA ALA A 62 9.24 -10.04 -17.13
C ALA A 62 10.73 -9.76 -16.89
N GLU A 63 11.12 -8.49 -16.97
CA GLU A 63 12.43 -8.03 -16.54
C GLU A 63 12.54 -8.19 -15.02
N LYS A 64 13.60 -8.88 -14.56
CA LYS A 64 13.85 -9.13 -13.13
C LYS A 64 14.90 -8.15 -12.62
N HIS A 65 14.51 -7.26 -11.74
CA HIS A 65 15.36 -6.22 -11.16
C HIS A 65 15.63 -6.52 -9.69
N ALA A 66 16.69 -7.30 -9.42
CA ALA A 66 17.12 -7.62 -8.06
C ALA A 66 17.77 -6.40 -7.39
N VAL A 67 17.26 -6.03 -6.22
CA VAL A 67 17.88 -5.00 -5.39
C VAL A 67 19.19 -5.56 -4.78
N PRO A 68 20.30 -4.80 -4.75
CA PRO A 68 21.56 -5.29 -4.21
C PRO A 68 21.45 -5.81 -2.78
N ALA A 69 21.95 -7.01 -2.52
CA ALA A 69 21.84 -7.67 -1.23
C ALA A 69 22.32 -6.83 -0.02
N PRO A 70 23.39 -6.04 -0.09
CA PRO A 70 23.76 -5.16 1.03
C PRO A 70 22.70 -4.12 1.38
N THR A 71 21.99 -3.58 0.37
CA THR A 71 20.91 -2.60 0.52
C THR A 71 19.69 -3.24 1.17
N VAL A 72 19.28 -4.42 0.70
CA VAL A 72 18.16 -5.18 1.26
C VAL A 72 18.42 -5.56 2.73
N LYS A 73 19.62 -6.05 3.03
CA LYS A 73 20.03 -6.39 4.40
C LYS A 73 20.08 -5.18 5.34
N ALA A 74 20.50 -4.02 4.84
CA ALA A 74 20.50 -2.78 5.63
C ALA A 74 19.07 -2.34 6.03
N ALA A 75 18.07 -2.69 5.24
CA ALA A 75 16.66 -2.50 5.55
C ALA A 75 16.07 -3.60 6.46
N GLY A 76 16.85 -4.63 6.82
CA GLY A 76 16.40 -5.73 7.65
C GLY A 76 15.63 -6.83 6.92
N LEU A 77 15.74 -6.89 5.59
CA LEU A 77 15.07 -7.84 4.73
C LEU A 77 16.07 -8.84 4.10
N GLU A 78 15.57 -9.94 3.52
CA GLU A 78 16.43 -10.98 2.94
C GLU A 78 16.66 -10.79 1.44
N THR A 79 15.59 -10.72 0.64
CA THR A 79 15.68 -10.57 -0.82
C THR A 79 14.54 -9.74 -1.37
N ILE A 80 14.82 -8.91 -2.38
CA ILE A 80 13.82 -8.19 -3.17
C ILE A 80 14.19 -8.30 -4.64
N THR A 81 13.26 -8.76 -5.47
CA THR A 81 13.37 -8.76 -6.93
C THR A 81 12.11 -8.16 -7.51
N ASN A 82 12.18 -6.93 -7.97
CA ASN A 82 11.06 -6.26 -8.63
C ASN A 82 10.91 -6.74 -10.07
N LEU A 83 9.68 -6.86 -10.55
CA LEU A 83 9.38 -7.28 -11.92
C LEU A 83 8.83 -6.11 -12.72
N VAL A 84 9.29 -5.98 -13.95
CA VAL A 84 8.79 -5.01 -14.92
C VAL A 84 8.43 -5.74 -16.22
N VAL A 85 7.16 -5.65 -16.63
CA VAL A 85 6.69 -6.14 -17.92
C VAL A 85 6.37 -4.94 -18.79
N ARG A 86 6.84 -4.90 -20.03
CA ARG A 86 6.59 -3.80 -20.97
C ARG A 86 5.83 -4.30 -22.18
N ARG A 87 4.65 -3.75 -22.41
CA ARG A 87 3.81 -4.05 -23.59
C ARG A 87 3.65 -2.79 -24.42
N LYS A 88 4.34 -2.72 -25.57
CA LYS A 88 4.32 -1.54 -26.44
C LYS A 88 3.49 -1.83 -27.70
N TYR A 89 2.51 -0.97 -27.95
CA TYR A 89 1.57 -1.11 -29.05
C TYR A 89 1.83 -0.09 -30.17
N GLY A 90 2.39 1.07 -29.85
CA GLY A 90 2.67 2.12 -30.82
C GLY A 90 3.35 3.33 -30.19
N ALA A 91 3.34 4.45 -30.91
CA ALA A 91 3.73 5.73 -30.34
C ALA A 91 2.57 6.28 -29.49
N GLY A 92 2.86 6.80 -28.32
CA GLY A 92 1.86 7.32 -27.39
C GLY A 92 2.31 7.21 -25.95
N ARG A 93 1.38 7.43 -25.03
CA ARG A 93 1.64 7.38 -23.58
C ARG A 93 1.81 5.96 -23.06
N THR A 94 2.56 5.82 -22.00
CA THR A 94 2.69 4.57 -21.24
C THR A 94 1.82 4.66 -19.99
N VAL A 95 0.90 3.73 -19.82
CA VAL A 95 0.10 3.55 -18.61
C VAL A 95 0.71 2.42 -17.80
N ALA A 96 1.18 2.70 -16.59
CA ALA A 96 1.69 1.67 -15.69
C ALA A 96 0.63 1.18 -14.72
N LEU A 97 0.72 -0.09 -14.37
CA LEU A 97 -0.10 -0.76 -13.37
C LEU A 97 0.85 -1.30 -12.29
N ASN A 98 0.73 -0.83 -11.05
CA ASN A 98 1.63 -1.22 -9.95
C ASN A 98 0.88 -1.92 -8.82
N ALA A 99 1.38 -3.06 -8.41
CA ALA A 99 0.91 -3.78 -7.23
C ALA A 99 2.09 -4.37 -6.46
N HIS A 100 1.91 -4.62 -5.15
CA HIS A 100 2.94 -5.21 -4.31
C HIS A 100 2.63 -6.66 -3.94
N GLY A 101 3.67 -7.47 -3.84
CA GLY A 101 3.57 -8.88 -3.51
C GLY A 101 4.01 -9.25 -2.10
N ASP A 102 4.72 -8.35 -1.40
CA ASP A 102 5.09 -8.51 0.00
C ASP A 102 3.88 -8.32 0.91
N VAL A 103 3.89 -9.00 2.06
CA VAL A 103 2.76 -9.01 2.99
C VAL A 103 3.24 -9.13 4.43
N VAL A 104 2.41 -8.71 5.39
CA VAL A 104 2.64 -9.01 6.80
C VAL A 104 2.47 -10.51 7.07
N PRO A 105 3.22 -11.09 8.04
CA PRO A 105 3.05 -12.49 8.44
C PRO A 105 1.59 -12.81 8.78
N PRO A 106 1.14 -14.06 8.57
CA PRO A 106 -0.27 -14.45 8.71
C PRO A 106 -0.79 -14.27 10.14
N GLY A 107 0.05 -14.44 11.17
CA GLY A 107 -0.39 -14.44 12.56
C GLY A 107 -1.19 -15.70 12.92
N GLU A 108 -1.99 -15.62 13.97
CA GLU A 108 -2.78 -16.73 14.51
C GLU A 108 -4.27 -16.58 14.20
N GLY A 109 -5.03 -17.67 14.40
CA GLY A 109 -6.50 -17.65 14.32
C GLY A 109 -7.08 -17.99 12.95
N TRP A 110 -6.28 -18.44 11.99
CA TRP A 110 -6.74 -18.89 10.69
C TRP A 110 -7.58 -20.18 10.78
N THR A 111 -8.69 -20.24 10.05
CA THR A 111 -9.50 -21.44 9.84
C THR A 111 -9.24 -22.05 8.45
N HIS A 112 -8.70 -21.27 7.51
CA HIS A 112 -8.19 -21.69 6.20
C HIS A 112 -6.65 -21.68 6.19
N ASP A 113 -6.02 -22.46 5.32
CA ASP A 113 -4.57 -22.38 5.14
C ASP A 113 -4.20 -21.00 4.55
N PRO A 114 -3.38 -20.15 5.23
CA PRO A 114 -3.02 -18.82 4.74
C PRO A 114 -2.29 -18.82 3.39
N TYR A 115 -1.75 -19.96 2.97
CA TYR A 115 -1.09 -20.13 1.66
C TYR A 115 -1.76 -21.21 0.79
N GLY A 116 -2.97 -21.63 1.14
CA GLY A 116 -3.73 -22.65 0.38
C GLY A 116 -4.34 -22.11 -0.91
N GLY A 117 -4.77 -20.85 -0.92
CA GLY A 117 -5.53 -20.26 -2.02
C GLY A 117 -6.87 -21.00 -2.22
N GLU A 118 -7.51 -21.39 -1.13
CA GLU A 118 -8.77 -22.12 -1.15
C GLU A 118 -9.91 -21.23 -1.63
N VAL A 119 -10.79 -21.78 -2.47
CA VAL A 119 -12.01 -21.10 -2.92
C VAL A 119 -13.23 -21.72 -2.26
N VAL A 120 -13.95 -20.91 -1.48
CA VAL A 120 -15.18 -21.30 -0.77
C VAL A 120 -16.23 -20.21 -0.97
N ASP A 121 -17.43 -20.60 -1.37
CA ASP A 121 -18.60 -19.70 -1.53
C ASP A 121 -18.31 -18.41 -2.33
N GLY A 122 -17.50 -18.52 -3.39
CA GLY A 122 -17.15 -17.38 -4.26
C GLY A 122 -16.06 -16.48 -3.71
N GLN A 123 -15.40 -16.86 -2.63
CA GLN A 123 -14.26 -16.15 -2.03
C GLN A 123 -12.99 -16.97 -2.14
N LEU A 124 -11.86 -16.34 -2.43
CA LEU A 124 -10.54 -16.95 -2.39
C LEU A 124 -9.82 -16.51 -1.12
N PHE A 125 -9.50 -17.50 -0.27
CA PHE A 125 -8.84 -17.31 1.02
C PHE A 125 -7.33 -17.42 0.91
N GLY A 126 -6.62 -16.53 1.60
CA GLY A 126 -5.17 -16.58 1.76
C GLY A 126 -4.55 -15.25 2.12
N ARG A 127 -3.36 -15.29 2.69
CA ARG A 127 -2.58 -14.08 2.98
C ARG A 127 -2.19 -13.40 1.67
N ALA A 128 -2.43 -12.10 1.56
CA ALA A 128 -2.32 -11.27 0.36
C ALA A 128 -3.38 -11.55 -0.74
N ALA A 129 -4.37 -12.38 -0.47
CA ALA A 129 -5.47 -12.57 -1.42
C ALA A 129 -6.19 -11.26 -1.72
N ALA A 130 -6.32 -10.36 -0.72
CA ALA A 130 -6.97 -9.07 -0.86
C ALA A 130 -6.00 -7.88 -0.97
N VAL A 131 -4.75 -8.02 -0.50
CA VAL A 131 -3.76 -6.92 -0.47
C VAL A 131 -2.35 -7.47 -0.69
N SER A 132 -1.70 -7.40 -1.91
CA SER A 132 -2.40 -7.00 -3.14
C SER A 132 -2.06 -7.97 -4.28
N LYS A 133 -1.85 -9.29 -3.98
CA LYS A 133 -1.60 -10.30 -5.04
C LYS A 133 -2.79 -10.43 -6.00
N CYS A 134 -4.00 -10.13 -5.53
CA CYS A 134 -5.18 -10.04 -6.39
C CYS A 134 -5.02 -9.01 -7.51
N ASP A 135 -4.36 -7.87 -7.24
CA ASP A 135 -4.14 -6.86 -8.27
C ASP A 135 -3.07 -7.28 -9.29
N PHE A 136 -2.16 -8.22 -8.96
CA PHE A 136 -1.31 -8.86 -9.98
C PHE A 136 -2.17 -9.59 -11.01
N ALA A 137 -3.20 -10.32 -10.56
CA ALA A 137 -4.13 -11.02 -11.43
C ALA A 137 -4.97 -10.03 -12.25
N THR A 138 -5.60 -9.06 -11.59
CA THR A 138 -6.37 -7.99 -12.25
C THR A 138 -5.57 -7.31 -13.36
N PHE A 139 -4.34 -6.89 -13.08
CA PHE A 139 -3.54 -6.12 -14.02
C PHE A 139 -3.01 -6.98 -15.18
N ALA A 140 -2.59 -8.21 -14.90
CA ALA A 140 -2.15 -9.13 -15.94
C ALA A 140 -3.30 -9.50 -16.88
N PHE A 141 -4.49 -9.84 -16.34
CA PHE A 141 -5.63 -10.28 -17.14
C PHE A 141 -6.32 -9.13 -17.87
N ALA A 142 -6.36 -7.93 -17.30
CA ALA A 142 -6.81 -6.73 -18.01
C ALA A 142 -5.93 -6.43 -19.23
N THR A 143 -4.61 -6.57 -19.09
CA THR A 143 -3.66 -6.37 -20.20
C THR A 143 -3.81 -7.46 -21.27
N ARG A 144 -4.00 -8.72 -20.88
CA ARG A 144 -4.28 -9.84 -21.81
C ARG A 144 -5.57 -9.62 -22.58
N ALA A 145 -6.64 -9.20 -21.91
CA ALA A 145 -7.93 -8.90 -22.54
C ALA A 145 -7.80 -7.79 -23.59
N LEU A 146 -7.07 -6.72 -23.24
CA LEU A 146 -6.77 -5.61 -24.14
C LEU A 146 -6.05 -6.09 -25.42
N GLU A 147 -5.04 -6.95 -25.29
CA GLU A 147 -4.29 -7.50 -26.42
C GLU A 147 -5.15 -8.46 -27.27
N ALA A 148 -5.98 -9.27 -26.62
CA ALA A 148 -6.88 -10.20 -27.30
C ALA A 148 -7.94 -9.49 -28.18
N LEU A 149 -8.26 -8.24 -27.88
CA LEU A 149 -9.18 -7.43 -28.70
C LEU A 149 -8.63 -7.18 -30.10
N GLY A 150 -7.30 -7.18 -30.29
CA GLY A 150 -6.65 -6.97 -31.59
C GLY A 150 -6.89 -5.58 -32.19
N ALA A 151 -7.33 -4.60 -31.38
CA ALA A 151 -7.55 -3.22 -31.82
C ALA A 151 -6.20 -2.50 -32.03
N PRO A 152 -6.14 -1.51 -32.95
CA PRO A 152 -4.94 -0.70 -33.13
C PRO A 152 -4.80 0.27 -31.94
N LEU A 153 -3.91 -0.05 -31.01
CA LEU A 153 -3.64 0.74 -29.81
C LEU A 153 -2.43 1.65 -29.99
N LYS A 154 -2.40 2.75 -29.25
CA LYS A 154 -1.28 3.71 -29.18
C LYS A 154 -0.59 3.61 -27.80
N GLY A 155 0.72 3.87 -27.77
CA GLY A 155 1.47 3.85 -26.50
C GLY A 155 1.76 2.44 -26.01
N GLY A 156 1.59 2.21 -24.70
CA GLY A 156 1.87 0.92 -24.09
C GLY A 156 1.33 0.76 -22.67
N VAL A 157 1.38 -0.46 -22.18
CA VAL A 157 1.10 -0.82 -20.79
C VAL A 157 2.37 -1.39 -20.17
N ASP A 158 2.72 -0.90 -18.99
CA ASP A 158 3.77 -1.50 -18.16
C ASP A 158 3.13 -2.11 -16.90
N LEU A 159 3.58 -3.31 -16.50
CA LEU A 159 3.23 -3.90 -15.20
C LEU A 159 4.44 -3.80 -14.28
N TYR A 160 4.26 -3.22 -13.09
CA TYR A 160 5.29 -3.13 -12.06
C TYR A 160 4.82 -3.95 -10.85
N PHE A 161 5.45 -5.10 -10.63
CA PHE A 161 5.19 -5.95 -9.47
C PHE A 161 6.37 -5.84 -8.51
N THR A 162 6.12 -5.20 -7.36
CA THR A 162 7.14 -4.75 -6.41
C THR A 162 7.00 -5.44 -5.04
N TYR A 163 8.01 -5.32 -4.16
CA TYR A 163 8.08 -6.13 -2.95
C TYR A 163 8.74 -5.36 -1.79
N ASP A 164 8.12 -4.30 -1.27
CA ASP A 164 8.45 -3.67 0.00
C ASP A 164 7.45 -2.57 0.42
N GLU A 165 6.21 -2.63 -0.06
CA GLU A 165 5.16 -1.66 0.30
C GLU A 165 4.96 -1.62 1.81
N GLU A 166 5.00 -2.78 2.46
CA GLU A 166 4.84 -2.93 3.91
C GLU A 166 5.99 -2.29 4.70
N PHE A 167 7.11 -1.96 4.04
CA PHE A 167 8.28 -1.28 4.58
C PHE A 167 8.54 0.11 3.99
N GLY A 168 7.59 0.66 3.22
CA GLY A 168 7.60 2.02 2.73
C GLY A 168 7.93 2.21 1.26
N GLY A 169 8.14 1.14 0.47
CA GLY A 169 8.25 1.17 -0.99
C GLY A 169 9.58 1.68 -1.56
N GLU A 170 10.55 2.00 -0.69
CA GLU A 170 11.83 2.59 -1.13
C GLU A 170 12.74 1.61 -1.89
N LEU A 171 12.57 0.29 -1.68
CA LEU A 171 13.31 -0.77 -2.38
C LEU A 171 12.49 -1.42 -3.51
N GLY A 172 11.19 -1.14 -3.56
CA GLY A 172 10.27 -1.49 -4.63
C GLY A 172 10.24 -0.39 -5.70
N PRO A 173 9.11 0.31 -5.83
CA PRO A 173 8.95 1.34 -6.85
C PRO A 173 9.91 2.52 -6.65
N GLY A 174 10.25 2.88 -5.40
CA GLY A 174 11.24 3.91 -5.11
C GLY A 174 12.59 3.61 -5.74
N TRP A 175 13.08 2.38 -5.59
CA TRP A 175 14.32 1.94 -6.20
C TRP A 175 14.25 1.92 -7.74
N LEU A 176 13.15 1.43 -8.32
CA LEU A 176 12.96 1.42 -9.77
C LEU A 176 12.99 2.84 -10.37
N LEU A 177 12.32 3.79 -9.72
CA LEU A 177 12.31 5.21 -10.11
C LEU A 177 13.70 5.83 -9.97
N GLN A 178 14.38 5.60 -8.85
CA GLN A 178 15.72 6.14 -8.57
C GLN A 178 16.78 5.64 -9.56
N GLN A 179 16.68 4.38 -9.98
CA GLN A 179 17.58 3.80 -10.97
C GLN A 179 17.21 4.22 -12.42
N GLY A 180 16.12 4.96 -12.61
CA GLY A 180 15.65 5.35 -13.95
C GLY A 180 15.14 4.16 -14.79
N LEU A 181 14.79 3.05 -14.14
CA LEU A 181 14.31 1.84 -14.81
C LEU A 181 12.85 1.97 -15.26
N VAL A 182 12.06 2.85 -14.62
CA VAL A 182 10.67 3.09 -14.94
C VAL A 182 10.39 4.60 -15.03
N LYS A 183 9.54 4.97 -16.01
CA LYS A 183 9.11 6.36 -16.21
C LYS A 183 7.79 6.36 -17.01
N PRO A 184 6.67 5.92 -16.40
CA PRO A 184 5.38 5.95 -17.08
C PRO A 184 4.83 7.39 -17.18
N ASP A 185 3.85 7.59 -18.08
CA ASP A 185 3.13 8.85 -18.17
C ASP A 185 1.94 8.92 -17.21
N LEU A 186 1.35 7.77 -16.91
CA LEU A 186 0.22 7.60 -16.00
C LEU A 186 0.39 6.33 -15.18
N LEU A 187 -0.16 6.31 -13.95
CA LEU A 187 -0.13 5.14 -13.07
C LEU A 187 -1.50 4.82 -12.48
N ILE A 188 -1.86 3.54 -12.51
CA ILE A 188 -2.90 2.95 -11.68
C ILE A 188 -2.20 2.01 -10.70
N ALA A 189 -2.25 2.32 -9.41
CA ALA A 189 -1.74 1.45 -8.36
C ALA A 189 -2.86 0.57 -7.78
N ALA A 190 -2.49 -0.57 -7.19
CA ALA A 190 -3.39 -1.45 -6.46
C ALA A 190 -4.30 -0.68 -5.50
N GLY A 191 -5.58 -1.03 -5.46
CA GLY A 191 -6.55 -0.27 -4.67
C GLY A 191 -7.90 -0.93 -4.54
N PHE A 192 -8.92 -0.12 -4.32
CA PHE A 192 -10.29 -0.54 -4.05
C PHE A 192 -11.13 -0.55 -5.31
N SER A 193 -12.09 -1.48 -5.42
CA SER A 193 -13.05 -1.55 -6.53
C SER A 193 -14.08 -0.43 -6.51
N TYR A 194 -14.46 0.01 -5.32
CA TYR A 194 -15.61 0.90 -5.08
C TYR A 194 -15.25 2.38 -4.94
N GLN A 195 -14.00 2.74 -5.21
CA GLN A 195 -13.52 4.12 -5.15
C GLN A 195 -12.30 4.30 -6.05
N VAL A 196 -12.20 5.44 -6.72
CA VAL A 196 -10.98 5.88 -7.40
C VAL A 196 -10.21 6.76 -6.41
N ILE A 197 -9.13 6.25 -5.83
CA ILE A 197 -8.38 6.98 -4.81
C ILE A 197 -7.37 7.91 -5.49
N THR A 198 -7.51 9.20 -5.22
CA THR A 198 -6.66 10.27 -5.78
C THR A 198 -5.72 10.89 -4.75
N ALA A 199 -5.94 10.60 -3.48
CA ALA A 199 -5.14 11.10 -2.37
C ALA A 199 -5.12 10.11 -1.21
N HIS A 200 -4.04 10.05 -0.45
CA HIS A 200 -3.99 9.27 0.77
C HIS A 200 -3.13 9.93 1.85
N ASN A 201 -3.31 9.49 3.10
CA ASN A 201 -2.52 9.99 4.22
C ASN A 201 -1.03 9.65 4.07
N GLY A 202 -0.20 10.54 4.60
CA GLY A 202 1.18 10.20 4.92
C GLY A 202 1.30 9.49 6.28
N CYS A 203 2.47 8.92 6.53
CA CYS A 203 2.80 8.22 7.77
C CYS A 203 4.18 8.61 8.28
N LEU A 204 4.26 9.01 9.54
CA LEU A 204 5.52 9.23 10.26
C LEU A 204 5.56 8.27 11.45
N GLN A 205 6.55 7.37 11.47
CA GLN A 205 6.79 6.50 12.64
C GLN A 205 8.07 6.91 13.36
N MET A 206 8.02 6.97 14.67
CA MET A 206 9.13 7.38 15.51
C MET A 206 9.28 6.45 16.70
N GLU A 207 10.54 6.22 17.08
CA GLU A 207 10.92 5.60 18.34
C GLU A 207 11.46 6.68 19.28
N VAL A 208 10.95 6.67 20.52
CA VAL A 208 11.32 7.60 21.56
C VAL A 208 11.91 6.80 22.72
N THR A 209 13.19 6.95 22.99
CA THR A 209 13.86 6.33 24.12
C THR A 209 14.05 7.37 25.23
N VAL A 210 13.42 7.13 26.37
CA VAL A 210 13.56 7.95 27.58
C VAL A 210 14.59 7.29 28.49
N HIS A 211 15.67 7.99 28.79
CA HIS A 211 16.74 7.56 29.68
C HIS A 211 16.63 8.29 30.98
N GLY A 212 16.69 7.53 32.07
CA GLY A 212 16.84 7.96 33.45
C GLY A 212 17.98 7.23 34.14
N LYS A 213 17.79 6.90 35.40
CA LYS A 213 18.80 6.18 36.23
C LYS A 213 18.07 5.18 37.13
N MET A 214 18.50 3.93 37.09
CA MET A 214 17.98 2.90 37.99
C MET A 214 18.31 3.26 39.46
N GLY A 215 17.39 2.91 40.36
CA GLY A 215 17.56 3.07 41.81
C GLY A 215 16.74 2.01 42.55
N HIS A 216 17.06 1.78 43.81
CA HIS A 216 16.27 0.88 44.65
C HIS A 216 14.94 1.56 45.04
N ALA A 217 13.81 0.87 44.89
CA ALA A 217 12.48 1.45 45.15
C ALA A 217 12.26 1.94 46.61
N ALA A 218 13.08 1.46 47.60
CA ALA A 218 13.04 1.93 48.98
C ALA A 218 13.74 3.30 49.19
N VAL A 219 14.57 3.72 48.23
CA VAL A 219 15.29 5.01 48.21
C VAL A 219 15.22 5.60 46.80
N PRO A 220 14.01 5.88 46.29
CA PRO A 220 13.77 6.21 44.86
C PRO A 220 14.47 7.50 44.44
N GLU A 221 14.79 8.41 45.36
CA GLU A 221 15.53 9.65 45.11
C GLU A 221 16.96 9.43 44.63
N THR A 222 17.50 8.21 44.77
CA THR A 222 18.81 7.83 44.23
C THR A 222 18.78 7.47 42.75
N GLY A 223 17.60 7.25 42.21
CA GLY A 223 17.31 7.01 40.80
C GLY A 223 16.79 8.26 40.09
N VAL A 224 16.49 8.08 38.80
CA VAL A 224 15.75 9.04 37.96
C VAL A 224 14.75 8.25 37.13
N ASP A 225 13.46 8.45 37.41
CA ASP A 225 12.40 7.61 36.94
C ASP A 225 12.03 7.93 35.45
N ALA A 226 12.52 7.05 34.56
CA ALA A 226 12.21 7.15 33.12
C ALA A 226 10.74 6.86 32.80
N LEU A 227 10.03 6.04 33.60
CA LEU A 227 8.60 5.74 33.38
C LEU A 227 7.71 6.93 33.76
N GLN A 228 8.05 7.64 34.84
CA GLN A 228 7.36 8.87 35.20
C GLN A 228 7.52 9.93 34.08
N ALA A 229 8.73 10.09 33.55
CA ALA A 229 8.99 11.00 32.42
C ALA A 229 8.25 10.56 31.14
N ALA A 230 8.27 9.26 30.81
CA ALA A 230 7.53 8.71 29.67
C ALA A 230 6.01 8.93 29.80
N THR A 231 5.46 8.84 31.02
CA THR A 231 4.04 9.13 31.28
C THR A 231 3.70 10.59 30.94
N ARG A 232 4.57 11.56 31.27
CA ARG A 232 4.38 12.97 30.89
C ARG A 232 4.39 13.15 29.37
N ILE A 233 5.30 12.47 28.68
CA ILE A 233 5.33 12.45 27.20
C ILE A 233 4.04 11.88 26.64
N LEU A 234 3.54 10.76 27.16
CA LEU A 234 2.29 10.14 26.71
C LEU A 234 1.09 11.09 26.87
N VAL A 235 0.97 11.75 28.03
CA VAL A 235 -0.10 12.74 28.27
C VAL A 235 -0.02 13.85 27.24
N ALA A 236 1.16 14.44 27.01
CA ALA A 236 1.33 15.51 26.03
C ALA A 236 1.01 15.06 24.58
N LEU A 237 1.39 13.83 24.20
CA LEU A 237 1.07 13.28 22.88
C LEU A 237 -0.44 13.03 22.71
N TYR A 238 -1.14 12.54 23.73
CA TYR A 238 -2.60 12.34 23.67
C TYR A 238 -3.36 13.67 23.68
N ASP A 239 -2.87 14.68 24.42
CA ASP A 239 -3.41 16.04 24.35
C ASP A 239 -3.23 16.62 22.95
N GLN A 240 -2.05 16.47 22.34
CA GLN A 240 -1.81 16.87 20.96
C GLN A 240 -2.74 16.12 19.99
N ASN A 241 -2.95 14.82 20.16
CA ASN A 241 -3.88 14.03 19.35
C ASN A 241 -5.32 14.55 19.46
N THR A 242 -5.72 15.07 20.62
CA THR A 242 -7.02 15.72 20.79
C THR A 242 -7.13 17.02 19.97
N GLN A 243 -6.06 17.78 19.82
CA GLN A 243 -6.04 18.98 18.97
C GLN A 243 -6.13 18.61 17.49
N TYR A 244 -5.54 17.51 17.05
CA TYR A 244 -5.63 17.03 15.66
C TYR A 244 -7.07 16.81 15.19
N LYS A 245 -7.99 16.41 16.06
CA LYS A 245 -9.42 16.25 15.73
C LYS A 245 -10.09 17.54 15.24
N LYS A 246 -9.50 18.71 15.52
CA LYS A 246 -10.00 20.03 15.10
C LYS A 246 -9.52 20.39 13.67
N VAL A 247 -8.46 19.76 13.20
CA VAL A 247 -7.93 19.96 11.85
C VAL A 247 -8.72 19.05 10.90
N LYS A 248 -9.23 19.62 9.79
CA LYS A 248 -10.03 18.86 8.82
C LYS A 248 -9.33 18.87 7.47
N SER A 249 -9.25 17.70 6.86
CA SER A 249 -8.83 17.60 5.46
C SER A 249 -9.91 18.13 4.53
N GLN A 250 -9.50 18.67 3.39
CA GLN A 250 -10.39 19.07 2.29
C GLN A 250 -10.69 17.87 1.37
N VAL A 251 -9.97 16.77 1.52
CA VAL A 251 -10.12 15.57 0.69
C VAL A 251 -11.29 14.72 1.20
N LYS A 252 -12.29 14.48 0.34
CA LYS A 252 -13.39 13.56 0.65
C LYS A 252 -12.84 12.17 0.99
N GLY A 253 -13.23 11.60 2.12
CA GLY A 253 -12.75 10.28 2.59
C GLY A 253 -11.59 10.36 3.60
N ILE A 254 -10.94 11.51 3.75
CA ILE A 254 -9.93 11.78 4.78
C ILE A 254 -10.51 12.75 5.80
N ASN A 255 -10.44 12.41 7.08
CA ASN A 255 -11.06 13.23 8.11
C ASN A 255 -10.09 14.25 8.73
N HIS A 256 -9.18 13.77 9.57
CA HIS A 256 -8.24 14.58 10.33
C HIS A 256 -6.94 13.80 10.58
N PRO A 257 -5.85 14.50 10.91
CA PRO A 257 -4.63 13.82 11.34
C PRO A 257 -4.87 13.07 12.67
N TYR A 258 -4.08 12.02 12.94
CA TYR A 258 -4.12 11.35 14.22
C TYR A 258 -2.78 10.70 14.57
N LEU A 259 -2.58 10.47 15.88
CA LEU A 259 -1.39 9.90 16.45
C LEU A 259 -1.78 8.71 17.33
N ASN A 260 -1.08 7.61 17.17
CA ASN A 260 -1.18 6.43 18.00
C ASN A 260 0.18 6.12 18.63
N VAL A 261 0.20 5.78 19.92
CA VAL A 261 1.37 5.16 20.55
C VAL A 261 1.08 3.67 20.62
N GLY A 262 1.71 2.91 19.73
CA GLY A 262 1.43 1.49 19.53
C GLY A 262 2.27 0.56 20.43
N LEU A 263 3.36 1.07 21.02
CA LEU A 263 4.24 0.27 21.87
C LEU A 263 4.79 1.11 23.02
N ILE A 264 4.81 0.50 24.20
CA ILE A 264 5.56 0.96 25.37
C ILE A 264 6.27 -0.23 25.99
N GLU A 265 7.59 -0.08 26.25
CA GLU A 265 8.43 -1.09 26.88
C GLU A 265 9.40 -0.44 27.84
N GLY A 266 9.58 -1.00 29.03
CA GLY A 266 10.54 -0.44 29.99
C GLY A 266 10.42 -1.02 31.39
N GLY A 267 11.40 -0.66 32.23
CA GLY A 267 11.56 -1.22 33.55
C GLY A 267 12.27 -2.58 33.56
N THR A 268 12.65 -3.08 34.74
CA THR A 268 13.35 -4.36 34.90
C THR A 268 12.75 -5.23 36.00
N ASN A 269 12.31 -4.63 37.10
CA ASN A 269 11.69 -5.33 38.23
C ASN A 269 10.86 -4.36 39.07
N THR A 270 9.85 -4.87 39.77
CA THR A 270 8.89 -4.11 40.59
C THR A 270 9.55 -3.24 41.67
N ASN A 271 10.69 -3.66 42.20
CA ASN A 271 11.43 -2.96 43.26
C ASN A 271 12.60 -2.11 42.75
N VAL A 272 12.57 -1.74 41.47
CA VAL A 272 13.62 -0.92 40.82
C VAL A 272 12.97 0.28 40.13
N VAL A 273 13.50 1.49 40.38
CA VAL A 273 13.16 2.70 39.64
C VAL A 273 13.52 2.50 38.16
N PRO A 274 12.61 2.64 37.19
CA PRO A 274 12.90 2.40 35.78
C PRO A 274 13.94 3.38 35.22
N GLY A 275 15.06 2.84 34.72
CA GLY A 275 16.14 3.65 34.13
C GLY A 275 16.00 3.86 32.62
N LYS A 276 15.09 3.16 31.97
CA LYS A 276 14.83 3.27 30.52
C LYS A 276 13.40 2.90 30.17
N VAL A 277 12.78 3.68 29.26
CA VAL A 277 11.51 3.36 28.62
C VAL A 277 11.60 3.67 27.12
N VAL A 278 11.03 2.81 26.29
CA VAL A 278 10.92 2.99 24.85
C VAL A 278 9.44 3.11 24.46
N LEU A 279 9.12 4.10 23.66
CA LEU A 279 7.81 4.29 23.05
C LEU A 279 7.96 4.22 21.53
N LYS A 280 6.98 3.61 20.84
CA LYS A 280 6.88 3.70 19.37
C LYS A 280 5.54 4.29 19.00
N LEU A 281 5.57 5.30 18.13
CA LEU A 281 4.39 6.06 17.71
C LEU A 281 4.24 6.05 16.19
N ASP A 282 2.99 6.12 15.76
CA ASP A 282 2.55 6.25 14.37
C ASP A 282 1.69 7.52 14.25
N ARG A 283 2.11 8.45 13.39
CA ARG A 283 1.44 9.71 13.12
C ARG A 283 0.94 9.72 11.68
N ARG A 284 -0.38 9.67 11.49
CA ARG A 284 -1.00 9.78 10.17
C ARG A 284 -1.19 11.25 9.82
N MET A 285 -0.57 11.65 8.71
CA MET A 285 -0.60 13.01 8.17
C MET A 285 -1.68 13.11 7.09
N ILE A 286 -2.47 14.18 7.11
CA ILE A 286 -3.37 14.49 6.00
C ILE A 286 -2.58 15.11 4.83
N PRO A 287 -3.11 15.06 3.59
CA PRO A 287 -2.40 15.58 2.41
C PRO A 287 -1.96 17.05 2.51
N GLU A 288 -2.67 17.84 3.29
CA GLU A 288 -2.40 19.28 3.45
C GLU A 288 -1.25 19.59 4.42
N GLU A 289 -0.73 18.60 5.15
CA GLU A 289 0.34 18.80 6.13
C GLU A 289 1.73 18.71 5.51
N ASN A 290 2.65 19.56 6.00
CA ASN A 290 4.08 19.47 5.67
C ASN A 290 4.77 18.44 6.59
N PRO A 291 5.36 17.36 6.08
CA PRO A 291 5.97 16.31 6.90
C PRO A 291 7.09 16.80 7.84
N ALA A 292 7.91 17.76 7.38
CA ALA A 292 8.99 18.30 8.19
C ALA A 292 8.47 19.10 9.40
N GLU A 293 7.39 19.87 9.20
CA GLU A 293 6.74 20.64 10.28
C GLU A 293 6.02 19.69 11.27
N VAL A 294 5.42 18.62 10.76
CA VAL A 294 4.79 17.59 11.61
C VAL A 294 5.84 16.92 12.48
N GLU A 295 6.97 16.49 11.92
CA GLU A 295 8.04 15.88 12.69
C GLU A 295 8.61 16.86 13.74
N ALA A 296 8.88 18.10 13.34
CA ALA A 296 9.38 19.13 14.27
C ALA A 296 8.39 19.38 15.43
N THR A 297 7.10 19.41 15.16
CA THR A 297 6.04 19.56 16.16
C THR A 297 6.04 18.41 17.16
N ILE A 298 6.08 17.16 16.68
CA ILE A 298 6.13 15.98 17.55
C ILE A 298 7.38 16.00 18.43
N ARG A 299 8.55 16.28 17.84
CA ARG A 299 9.81 16.38 18.60
C ARG A 299 9.73 17.44 19.68
N LYS A 300 9.15 18.61 19.36
CA LYS A 300 8.96 19.69 20.33
C LYS A 300 8.00 19.28 21.46
N VAL A 301 6.87 18.66 21.17
CA VAL A 301 5.91 18.18 22.18
C VAL A 301 6.59 17.20 23.17
N ILE A 302 7.40 16.29 22.64
CA ILE A 302 8.14 15.31 23.47
C ILE A 302 9.18 16.01 24.34
N GLN A 303 9.98 16.92 23.79
CA GLN A 303 11.03 17.62 24.50
C GLN A 303 10.48 18.56 25.58
N ASP A 304 9.42 19.32 25.26
CA ASP A 304 8.75 20.22 26.19
C ASP A 304 8.15 19.46 27.41
N ALA A 305 7.60 18.27 27.18
CA ALA A 305 6.97 17.46 28.23
C ALA A 305 7.93 17.04 29.36
N VAL A 306 9.23 17.03 29.10
CA VAL A 306 10.28 16.60 30.05
C VAL A 306 11.33 17.66 30.30
N ALA A 307 11.13 18.90 29.83
CA ALA A 307 12.11 19.98 29.93
C ALA A 307 12.57 20.30 31.37
N ASP A 308 11.68 20.09 32.33
CA ASP A 308 11.93 20.29 33.78
C ASP A 308 12.27 18.98 34.53
N CYS A 309 12.40 17.84 33.83
CA CYS A 309 12.74 16.55 34.45
C CYS A 309 14.27 16.40 34.60
N ALA A 310 14.78 16.76 35.77
CA ALA A 310 16.21 16.68 36.04
C ALA A 310 16.75 15.25 35.86
N GLY A 311 17.85 15.10 35.12
CA GLY A 311 18.53 13.83 34.90
C GLY A 311 17.86 12.93 33.82
N ILE A 312 16.76 13.35 33.21
CA ILE A 312 16.17 12.69 32.06
C ILE A 312 16.82 13.16 30.76
N THR A 313 17.11 12.21 29.88
CA THR A 313 17.45 12.50 28.48
C THR A 313 16.54 11.72 27.54
N VAL A 314 16.25 12.30 26.36
CA VAL A 314 15.34 11.68 25.37
C VAL A 314 16.03 11.61 24.02
N GLU A 315 16.10 10.40 23.47
CA GLU A 315 16.51 10.13 22.10
C GLU A 315 15.28 9.91 21.23
N ILE A 316 15.19 10.60 20.10
CA ILE A 316 14.06 10.50 19.17
C ILE A 316 14.58 10.10 17.79
N LYS A 317 14.27 8.90 17.36
CA LYS A 317 14.64 8.34 16.05
C LYS A 317 13.44 8.26 15.14
N ARG A 318 13.55 8.80 13.92
CA ARG A 318 12.57 8.55 12.86
C ARG A 318 12.78 7.13 12.32
N MET A 319 11.72 6.33 12.30
CA MET A 319 11.72 4.96 11.78
C MET A 319 11.24 4.92 10.33
N LEU A 320 10.14 5.66 10.02
CA LEU A 320 9.54 5.75 8.71
C LEU A 320 9.05 7.18 8.46
N LEU A 321 9.21 7.65 7.24
CA LEU A 321 8.48 8.80 6.71
C LEU A 321 7.95 8.43 5.32
N ALA A 322 6.64 8.27 5.19
CA ALA A 322 5.93 8.14 3.93
C ALA A 322 5.09 9.40 3.73
N ASN A 323 5.36 10.14 2.66
CA ASN A 323 4.59 11.36 2.35
C ASN A 323 3.15 11.00 1.95
N ALA A 324 2.25 11.95 2.06
CA ALA A 324 0.90 11.81 1.56
C ALA A 324 0.89 11.82 0.02
N LEU A 325 0.00 11.02 -0.59
CA LEU A 325 -0.31 11.19 -2.01
C LEU A 325 -1.18 12.43 -2.18
N GLN A 326 -0.75 13.32 -3.06
CA GLN A 326 -1.48 14.52 -3.45
C GLN A 326 -2.11 14.32 -4.83
N PRO A 327 -3.35 14.79 -5.07
CA PRO A 327 -3.92 14.76 -6.41
C PRO A 327 -3.10 15.67 -7.34
N LEU A 328 -2.70 15.15 -8.50
CA LEU A 328 -2.06 15.93 -9.56
C LEU A 328 -3.09 16.30 -10.66
N ASP A 329 -2.92 17.45 -11.30
CA ASP A 329 -3.80 17.89 -12.39
C ASP A 329 -3.89 16.86 -13.54
N GLY A 330 -2.80 16.11 -13.77
CA GLY A 330 -2.73 15.03 -14.75
C GLY A 330 -3.55 13.77 -14.43
N ASN A 331 -4.13 13.65 -13.22
CA ASN A 331 -4.95 12.50 -12.82
C ASN A 331 -6.30 12.44 -13.54
N ARG A 332 -6.78 13.54 -14.09
CA ARG A 332 -8.14 13.65 -14.65
C ARG A 332 -8.49 12.55 -15.66
N PRO A 333 -7.64 12.22 -16.66
CA PRO A 333 -7.96 11.14 -17.60
C PRO A 333 -8.17 9.78 -16.93
N LEU A 334 -7.36 9.47 -15.88
CA LEU A 334 -7.48 8.25 -15.10
C LEU A 334 -8.80 8.23 -14.31
N VAL A 335 -9.10 9.32 -13.60
CA VAL A 335 -10.30 9.45 -12.77
C VAL A 335 -11.56 9.35 -13.63
N ASP A 336 -11.61 10.08 -14.75
CA ASP A 336 -12.79 10.11 -15.63
C ASP A 336 -13.06 8.72 -16.25
N ALA A 337 -12.03 8.02 -16.71
CA ALA A 337 -12.17 6.68 -17.30
C ALA A 337 -12.54 5.62 -16.24
N LEU A 338 -11.79 5.56 -15.13
CA LEU A 338 -12.04 4.59 -14.07
C LEU A 338 -13.44 4.77 -13.44
N SER A 339 -13.81 6.01 -13.09
CA SER A 339 -15.14 6.28 -12.49
C SER A 339 -16.27 5.89 -13.42
N ARG A 340 -16.17 6.23 -14.71
CA ARG A 340 -17.17 5.87 -15.72
C ARG A 340 -17.34 4.35 -15.84
N HIS A 341 -16.22 3.62 -15.97
CA HIS A 341 -16.28 2.17 -16.17
C HIS A 341 -16.63 1.43 -14.88
N ALA A 342 -16.12 1.87 -13.73
CA ALA A 342 -16.49 1.29 -12.45
C ALA A 342 -18.00 1.47 -12.19
N THR A 343 -18.53 2.68 -12.36
CA THR A 343 -19.99 2.94 -12.23
C THR A 343 -20.81 2.02 -13.15
N ALA A 344 -20.38 1.83 -14.40
CA ALA A 344 -21.12 0.99 -15.35
C ALA A 344 -21.03 -0.52 -15.02
N VAL A 345 -19.88 -1.00 -14.52
CA VAL A 345 -19.66 -2.43 -14.24
C VAL A 345 -20.24 -2.84 -12.89
N PHE A 346 -20.17 -1.97 -11.88
CA PHE A 346 -20.69 -2.25 -10.54
C PHE A 346 -22.15 -1.85 -10.34
N ASP A 347 -22.74 -1.14 -11.32
CA ASP A 347 -24.13 -0.61 -11.26
C ASP A 347 -24.39 0.27 -10.02
N GLU A 348 -23.37 1.03 -9.61
CA GLU A 348 -23.45 2.04 -8.53
C GLU A 348 -22.51 3.22 -8.82
N GLU A 349 -22.80 4.40 -8.26
CA GLU A 349 -21.99 5.59 -8.46
C GLU A 349 -20.60 5.44 -7.78
N ILE A 350 -19.54 5.32 -8.58
CA ILE A 350 -18.16 5.21 -8.13
C ILE A 350 -17.38 6.43 -8.61
N GLY A 351 -16.83 7.19 -7.66
CA GLY A 351 -16.11 8.42 -7.95
C GLY A 351 -14.81 8.57 -7.18
N ALA A 352 -14.17 9.72 -7.36
CA ALA A 352 -12.92 10.05 -6.70
C ALA A 352 -13.09 10.24 -5.19
N ALA A 353 -12.14 9.72 -4.43
CA ALA A 353 -12.06 9.86 -2.97
C ALA A 353 -10.59 9.81 -2.50
N GLY A 354 -10.37 10.09 -1.22
CA GLY A 354 -9.13 9.82 -0.52
C GLY A 354 -9.26 8.64 0.44
N THR A 355 -8.14 8.10 0.88
CA THR A 355 -8.08 7.03 1.89
C THR A 355 -7.13 7.38 3.04
N PRO A 356 -7.41 6.95 4.29
CA PRO A 356 -6.47 7.15 5.40
C PRO A 356 -5.26 6.21 5.39
N LEU A 357 -5.21 5.26 4.47
CA LEU A 357 -4.07 4.36 4.27
C LEU A 357 -2.94 5.09 3.54
N TYR A 358 -1.70 4.64 3.63
CA TYR A 358 -0.64 5.07 2.74
C TYR A 358 -0.26 3.93 1.78
N THR A 359 0.27 4.27 0.60
CA THR A 359 0.64 3.28 -0.43
C THR A 359 1.86 3.75 -1.24
N ASP A 360 2.38 2.88 -2.07
CA ASP A 360 3.49 3.14 -2.99
C ASP A 360 3.17 4.18 -4.07
N ALA A 361 1.89 4.45 -4.38
CA ALA A 361 1.50 5.46 -5.37
C ALA A 361 2.08 6.86 -5.06
N ARG A 362 2.34 7.16 -3.78
CA ARG A 362 3.00 8.41 -3.37
C ARG A 362 4.36 8.64 -4.05
N LEU A 363 5.15 7.56 -4.23
CA LEU A 363 6.50 7.65 -4.82
C LEU A 363 6.44 8.09 -6.29
N PHE A 364 5.43 7.64 -7.03
CA PHE A 364 5.17 8.09 -8.38
C PHE A 364 4.65 9.54 -8.39
N GLY A 365 3.74 9.89 -7.48
CA GLY A 365 3.26 11.25 -7.31
C GLY A 365 4.39 12.24 -6.97
N GLU A 366 5.31 11.86 -6.08
CA GLU A 366 6.52 12.63 -5.75
C GLU A 366 7.45 12.81 -6.96
N ALA A 367 7.51 11.83 -7.86
CA ALA A 367 8.21 11.92 -9.13
C ALA A 367 7.46 12.72 -10.21
N GLY A 368 6.30 13.30 -9.88
CA GLY A 368 5.47 14.08 -10.79
C GLY A 368 4.65 13.25 -11.79
N ILE A 369 4.52 11.96 -11.54
CA ILE A 369 3.73 11.04 -12.38
C ILE A 369 2.29 11.01 -11.85
N PRO A 370 1.29 11.37 -12.69
CA PRO A 370 -0.11 11.26 -12.32
C PRO A 370 -0.48 9.84 -11.92
N ALA A 371 -0.95 9.67 -10.69
CA ALA A 371 -1.20 8.37 -10.07
C ALA A 371 -2.55 8.34 -9.35
N VAL A 372 -3.27 7.24 -9.50
CA VAL A 372 -4.48 6.92 -8.75
C VAL A 372 -4.42 5.48 -8.27
N LEU A 373 -5.21 5.13 -7.25
CA LEU A 373 -5.38 3.74 -6.85
C LEU A 373 -6.74 3.25 -7.34
N TYR A 374 -6.73 2.11 -7.97
CA TYR A 374 -7.91 1.33 -8.35
C TYR A 374 -7.51 -0.12 -8.57
N GLY A 375 -8.29 -1.05 -8.06
CA GLY A 375 -8.04 -2.49 -8.19
C GLY A 375 -9.21 -3.31 -7.70
N CYS A 376 -8.97 -4.56 -7.35
CA CYS A 376 -10.00 -5.48 -6.90
C CYS A 376 -10.23 -5.49 -5.38
N GLY A 377 -9.59 -4.58 -4.64
CA GLY A 377 -9.79 -4.49 -3.20
C GLY A 377 -11.24 -4.23 -2.78
N PRO A 378 -11.63 -4.66 -1.58
CA PRO A 378 -13.00 -4.62 -1.08
C PRO A 378 -13.51 -3.19 -0.87
N ARG A 379 -14.79 -3.03 -0.54
CA ARG A 379 -15.39 -1.74 -0.16
C ARG A 379 -14.74 -1.17 1.10
N THR A 380 -14.43 -2.03 2.06
CA THR A 380 -13.67 -1.69 3.27
C THR A 380 -12.66 -2.78 3.59
N VAL A 381 -11.54 -2.42 4.22
CA VAL A 381 -10.52 -3.40 4.66
C VAL A 381 -11.06 -4.43 5.66
N GLY A 382 -12.16 -4.11 6.33
CA GLY A 382 -12.81 -5.03 7.28
C GLY A 382 -13.55 -6.18 6.61
N GLU A 383 -14.08 -5.97 5.40
CA GLU A 383 -14.84 -6.99 4.65
C GLU A 383 -13.97 -8.14 4.17
N SER A 384 -12.73 -7.89 3.85
CA SER A 384 -11.78 -8.91 3.36
C SER A 384 -10.88 -9.49 4.45
N ASN A 385 -11.03 -9.08 5.70
CA ASN A 385 -10.09 -9.38 6.78
C ASN A 385 -8.62 -9.02 6.43
N ALA A 386 -8.41 -7.99 5.64
CA ALA A 386 -7.06 -7.59 5.22
C ALA A 386 -6.12 -7.44 6.43
N LYS A 387 -4.94 -8.08 6.36
CA LYS A 387 -3.94 -8.20 7.43
C LYS A 387 -4.41 -8.95 8.70
N ARG A 388 -5.54 -9.69 8.63
CA ARG A 388 -6.06 -10.54 9.71
C ARG A 388 -6.09 -12.01 9.27
N ALA A 389 -6.48 -12.91 10.19
CA ALA A 389 -6.78 -14.29 9.85
C ALA A 389 -7.97 -14.37 8.88
N ASP A 390 -7.97 -15.39 8.04
CA ASP A 390 -8.96 -15.62 7.00
C ASP A 390 -9.15 -14.42 6.05
N GLU A 391 -8.04 -13.78 5.69
CA GLU A 391 -8.02 -12.79 4.62
C GLU A 391 -8.51 -13.43 3.31
N HIS A 392 -9.39 -12.74 2.62
CA HIS A 392 -10.02 -13.24 1.39
C HIS A 392 -10.39 -12.12 0.43
N ILE A 393 -10.56 -12.48 -0.82
CA ILE A 393 -11.11 -11.63 -1.88
C ILE A 393 -12.39 -12.22 -2.43
N ASP A 394 -13.39 -11.39 -2.68
CA ASP A 394 -14.57 -11.75 -3.43
C ASP A 394 -14.22 -11.91 -4.92
N LEU A 395 -14.52 -13.08 -5.48
CA LEU A 395 -14.15 -13.39 -6.87
C LEU A 395 -14.97 -12.59 -7.89
N GLU A 396 -16.17 -12.13 -7.54
CA GLU A 396 -16.95 -11.26 -8.41
C GLU A 396 -16.35 -9.85 -8.45
N ASP A 397 -15.83 -9.33 -7.34
CA ASP A 397 -15.12 -8.06 -7.30
C ASP A 397 -13.82 -8.13 -8.11
N LEU A 398 -13.07 -9.24 -8.02
CA LEU A 398 -11.90 -9.49 -8.87
C LEU A 398 -12.26 -9.39 -10.35
N ARG A 399 -13.28 -10.14 -10.79
CA ARG A 399 -13.72 -10.16 -12.19
C ARG A 399 -14.17 -8.78 -12.67
N ARG A 400 -14.97 -8.07 -11.88
CA ARG A 400 -15.47 -6.73 -12.20
C ARG A 400 -14.34 -5.71 -12.28
N ALA A 401 -13.41 -5.73 -11.34
CA ALA A 401 -12.26 -4.82 -11.35
C ALA A 401 -11.39 -5.04 -12.60
N THR A 402 -11.17 -6.30 -13.00
CA THR A 402 -10.43 -6.64 -14.23
C THR A 402 -11.13 -6.05 -15.48
N LYS A 403 -12.47 -6.12 -15.57
CA LYS A 403 -13.23 -5.46 -16.63
C LYS A 403 -13.05 -3.94 -16.64
N VAL A 404 -13.13 -3.31 -15.47
CA VAL A 404 -12.96 -1.85 -15.34
C VAL A 404 -11.56 -1.42 -15.80
N VAL A 405 -10.51 -2.12 -15.35
CA VAL A 405 -9.14 -1.79 -15.74
C VAL A 405 -8.93 -2.01 -17.23
N ALA A 406 -9.43 -3.12 -17.82
CA ALA A 406 -9.30 -3.39 -19.25
C ALA A 406 -9.98 -2.31 -20.12
N ARG A 407 -11.20 -1.92 -19.79
CA ARG A 407 -11.93 -0.84 -20.47
C ARG A 407 -11.22 0.51 -20.33
N THR A 408 -10.67 0.78 -19.15
CA THR A 408 -9.90 2.01 -18.87
C THR A 408 -8.63 2.07 -19.71
N LEU A 409 -7.88 0.97 -19.78
CA LEU A 409 -6.68 0.89 -20.63
C LEU A 409 -7.03 1.10 -22.12
N PHE A 410 -8.12 0.50 -22.59
CA PHE A 410 -8.58 0.71 -23.96
C PHE A 410 -8.82 2.19 -24.24
N ASP A 411 -9.56 2.90 -23.40
CA ASP A 411 -9.86 4.33 -23.60
C ASP A 411 -8.61 5.23 -23.53
N LEU A 412 -7.63 4.86 -22.70
CA LEU A 412 -6.40 5.64 -22.55
C LEU A 412 -5.42 5.43 -23.71
N LEU A 413 -5.54 4.34 -24.47
CA LEU A 413 -4.60 3.89 -25.49
C LEU A 413 -5.19 3.82 -26.91
N ASP A 414 -6.49 4.12 -27.09
CA ASP A 414 -7.14 4.19 -28.41
C ASP A 414 -6.75 5.41 -29.28
#